data_9fcd2ef75ce3294adfa93cea5a9474dd
#
_entry.id   9fcd2ef75ce3294adfa93cea5a9474dd
#
_cell.length_a   1.000
_cell.length_b   1.000
_cell.length_c   1.000
_cell.angle_alpha   90.00
_cell.angle_beta   90.00
_cell.angle_gamma   90.00
#
_symmetry.space_group_name_H-M   'P 1'
#
loop_
_entity.id
_entity.type
_entity.pdbx_description
1 polymer ?
#
loop_
_entity_poly.entity_id
_entity_poly.type
_entity_poly.pdbx_seq_one_letter_code
_entity_poly.pdbx_strand_id
1 'polypeptide(L)'
;MGVKCKLVAIPTTSGTGSEVTPFAVVTDETTGTKYPIADYELTPSMAIIDANLVMNMPKSLTAFGGIDAVTHALEAYASVMANEFSDGQALQALKLLKEYLPASYHEGSKNPVARERVHSAATIAGIAFANAFLGVCHSRSEE
;
A
#
# COMPACT_ATOMS: atom_id res chain seq x y z
N MET A 1 -32.12 1.00 -5.88
CA MET A 1 -30.69 0.62 -5.84
C MET A 1 -30.00 1.23 -7.05
N GLY A 2 -29.13 2.20 -6.85
CA GLY A 2 -28.35 2.79 -7.95
C GLY A 2 -27.35 1.77 -8.50
N VAL A 3 -27.11 1.80 -9.81
CA VAL A 3 -26.04 1.01 -10.43
C VAL A 3 -24.71 1.59 -9.96
N LYS A 4 -23.94 0.84 -9.17
CA LYS A 4 -22.59 1.25 -8.76
C LYS A 4 -21.66 1.24 -9.98
N CYS A 5 -20.99 2.34 -10.21
CA CYS A 5 -19.88 2.35 -11.14
C CYS A 5 -18.77 1.44 -10.62
N LYS A 6 -18.24 0.58 -11.50
CA LYS A 6 -17.06 -0.21 -11.16
C LYS A 6 -15.84 0.69 -11.18
N LEU A 7 -15.05 0.65 -10.10
CA LEU A 7 -13.78 1.35 -10.00
C LEU A 7 -12.64 0.39 -10.37
N VAL A 8 -11.80 0.80 -11.32
CA VAL A 8 -10.55 0.13 -11.64
C VAL A 8 -9.40 1.02 -11.18
N ALA A 9 -8.54 0.51 -10.33
CA ALA A 9 -7.39 1.24 -9.81
C ALA A 9 -6.09 0.74 -10.46
N ILE A 10 -5.25 1.68 -10.86
CA ILE A 10 -3.95 1.40 -11.47
C ILE A 10 -2.92 2.23 -10.72
N PRO A 11 -2.20 1.64 -9.73
CA PRO A 11 -1.29 2.42 -8.90
C PRO A 11 -0.05 2.87 -9.68
N THR A 12 0.34 4.12 -9.45
CA THR A 12 1.54 4.75 -10.03
C THR A 12 2.63 4.99 -8.99
N THR A 13 2.41 4.50 -7.76
CA THR A 13 3.38 4.49 -6.65
C THR A 13 3.41 3.12 -6.01
N SER A 14 4.51 2.79 -5.32
CA SER A 14 4.67 1.54 -4.59
C SER A 14 4.74 1.84 -3.10
N GLY A 15 3.59 1.80 -2.42
CA GLY A 15 3.53 2.15 -0.99
C GLY A 15 2.15 1.94 -0.39
N THR A 16 1.20 2.80 -0.71
CA THR A 16 -0.09 2.93 -0.02
C THR A 16 -1.02 1.72 -0.09
N GLY A 17 -0.92 0.89 -1.13
CA GLY A 17 -1.86 -0.22 -1.34
C GLY A 17 -3.32 0.21 -1.55
N SER A 18 -3.56 1.49 -1.89
CA SER A 18 -4.91 2.05 -2.03
C SER A 18 -5.74 1.38 -3.11
N GLU A 19 -5.12 0.68 -4.04
CA GLU A 19 -5.77 -0.06 -5.12
C GLU A 19 -6.51 -1.33 -4.66
N VAL A 20 -6.25 -1.77 -3.42
CA VAL A 20 -6.84 -2.99 -2.84
C VAL A 20 -7.46 -2.77 -1.45
N THR A 21 -7.60 -1.52 -1.02
CA THR A 21 -8.01 -1.21 0.35
C THR A 21 -9.34 -0.45 0.42
N PRO A 22 -10.09 -0.58 1.51
CA PRO A 22 -11.37 0.09 1.74
C PRO A 22 -11.23 1.49 2.35
N PHE A 23 -10.07 2.14 2.20
CA PHE A 23 -9.76 3.41 2.85
C PHE A 23 -9.63 4.55 1.86
N ALA A 24 -10.10 5.72 2.26
CA ALA A 24 -9.86 6.99 1.60
C ALA A 24 -9.57 8.07 2.65
N VAL A 25 -8.72 9.04 2.31
CA VAL A 25 -8.44 10.20 3.17
C VAL A 25 -8.90 11.46 2.44
N VAL A 26 -9.82 12.18 3.05
CA VAL A 26 -10.32 13.45 2.52
C VAL A 26 -9.74 14.58 3.35
N THR A 27 -9.14 15.55 2.69
CA THR A 27 -8.61 16.74 3.35
C THR A 27 -9.60 17.88 3.22
N ASP A 28 -10.01 18.48 4.33
CA ASP A 28 -10.75 19.74 4.33
C ASP A 28 -9.76 20.88 4.04
N GLU A 29 -9.90 21.49 2.89
CA GLU A 29 -9.01 22.58 2.44
C GLU A 29 -9.09 23.83 3.31
N THR A 30 -10.20 24.03 4.04
CA THR A 30 -10.39 25.21 4.89
C THR A 30 -9.67 25.11 6.22
N THR A 31 -9.61 23.91 6.79
CA THR A 31 -9.01 23.64 8.11
C THR A 31 -7.67 22.90 8.01
N GLY A 32 -7.35 22.31 6.86
CA GLY A 32 -6.21 21.41 6.67
C GLY A 32 -6.38 20.06 7.35
N THR A 33 -7.57 19.79 7.92
CA THR A 33 -7.84 18.55 8.65
C THR A 33 -8.06 17.39 7.71
N LYS A 34 -7.44 16.25 8.02
CA LYS A 34 -7.61 15.00 7.27
C LYS A 34 -8.64 14.13 7.95
N TYR A 35 -9.59 13.62 7.17
CA TYR A 35 -10.63 12.71 7.62
C TYR A 35 -10.44 11.34 6.97
N PRO A 36 -9.99 10.32 7.72
CA PRO A 36 -9.96 8.97 7.21
C PRO A 36 -11.39 8.41 7.10
N ILE A 37 -11.71 7.84 5.95
CA ILE A 37 -12.98 7.19 5.66
C ILE A 37 -12.67 5.72 5.40
N ALA A 38 -13.41 4.83 6.06
CA ALA A 38 -13.29 3.39 5.89
C ALA A 38 -14.67 2.81 5.55
N ASP A 39 -14.79 2.23 4.35
CA ASP A 39 -15.98 1.54 3.89
C ASP A 39 -15.59 0.52 2.82
N TYR A 40 -16.03 -0.73 2.94
CA TYR A 40 -15.76 -1.76 1.93
C TYR A 40 -16.27 -1.40 0.53
N GLU A 41 -17.24 -0.51 0.45
CA GLU A 41 -17.74 0.02 -0.81
C GLU A 41 -16.71 0.89 -1.56
N LEU A 42 -15.67 1.37 -0.88
CA LEU A 42 -14.56 2.14 -1.46
C LEU A 42 -13.52 1.22 -2.12
N THR A 43 -13.52 -0.07 -1.79
CA THR A 43 -12.56 -1.02 -2.37
C THR A 43 -12.73 -1.09 -3.88
N PRO A 44 -11.68 -0.86 -4.67
CA PRO A 44 -11.75 -0.98 -6.12
C PRO A 44 -12.22 -2.38 -6.55
N SER A 45 -13.02 -2.42 -7.62
CA SER A 45 -13.52 -3.69 -8.17
C SER A 45 -12.42 -4.50 -8.88
N MET A 46 -11.34 -3.82 -9.29
CA MET A 46 -10.17 -4.40 -9.94
C MET A 46 -8.95 -3.51 -9.68
N ALA A 47 -7.81 -4.14 -9.44
CA ALA A 47 -6.50 -3.48 -9.43
C ALA A 47 -5.66 -4.02 -10.60
N ILE A 48 -4.97 -3.13 -11.31
CA ILE A 48 -4.01 -3.49 -12.37
C ILE A 48 -2.64 -3.05 -11.90
N ILE A 49 -1.77 -4.02 -11.61
CA ILE A 49 -0.44 -3.80 -11.09
C ILE A 49 0.55 -3.89 -12.25
N ASP A 50 0.95 -2.73 -12.78
CA ASP A 50 1.90 -2.64 -13.88
C ASP A 50 3.18 -1.93 -13.43
N ALA A 51 4.26 -2.69 -13.30
CA ALA A 51 5.55 -2.20 -12.87
C ALA A 51 6.15 -1.12 -13.81
N ASN A 52 5.74 -1.08 -15.07
CA ASN A 52 6.21 -0.06 -16.00
C ASN A 52 5.86 1.36 -15.54
N LEU A 53 4.74 1.53 -14.84
CA LEU A 53 4.29 2.83 -14.32
C LEU A 53 5.16 3.37 -13.19
N VAL A 54 5.90 2.50 -12.49
CA VAL A 54 6.76 2.86 -11.35
C VAL A 54 8.26 2.82 -11.67
N MET A 55 8.65 2.49 -12.90
CA MET A 55 10.07 2.36 -13.29
C MET A 55 10.86 3.64 -13.03
N ASN A 56 10.28 4.79 -13.31
CA ASN A 56 10.94 6.10 -13.17
C ASN A 56 10.61 6.82 -11.86
N MET A 57 10.06 6.12 -10.88
CA MET A 57 9.71 6.70 -9.58
C MET A 57 10.95 7.26 -8.89
N PRO A 58 10.94 8.52 -8.40
CA PRO A 58 12.07 9.14 -7.71
C PRO A 58 12.52 8.34 -6.49
N LYS A 59 13.81 8.47 -6.13
CA LYS A 59 14.39 7.79 -4.96
C LYS A 59 13.65 8.11 -3.67
N SER A 60 13.27 9.38 -3.47
CA SER A 60 12.52 9.80 -2.27
C SER A 60 11.18 9.07 -2.16
N LEU A 61 10.40 9.02 -3.25
CA LEU A 61 9.13 8.29 -3.28
C LEU A 61 9.33 6.78 -3.15
N THR A 62 10.43 6.23 -3.68
CA THR A 62 10.76 4.81 -3.50
C THR A 62 11.05 4.50 -2.02
N ALA A 63 11.77 5.39 -1.33
CA ALA A 63 12.09 5.21 0.08
C ALA A 63 10.82 5.35 0.95
N PHE A 64 10.10 6.46 0.80
CA PHE A 64 8.90 6.73 1.61
C PHE A 64 7.81 5.68 1.38
N GLY A 65 7.47 5.40 0.12
CA GLY A 65 6.48 4.37 -0.20
C GLY A 65 6.92 2.97 0.21
N GLY A 66 8.19 2.64 0.04
CA GLY A 66 8.71 1.34 0.45
C GLY A 66 8.69 1.13 1.97
N ILE A 67 9.03 2.16 2.76
CA ILE A 67 8.94 2.11 4.23
C ILE A 67 7.47 2.11 4.68
N ASP A 68 6.60 2.86 4.02
CA ASP A 68 5.16 2.83 4.25
C ASP A 68 4.61 1.41 4.08
N ALA A 69 4.95 0.74 2.98
CA ALA A 69 4.56 -0.66 2.76
C ALA A 69 5.13 -1.63 3.82
N VAL A 70 6.36 -1.41 4.31
CA VAL A 70 6.93 -2.17 5.44
C VAL A 70 6.09 -1.96 6.69
N THR A 71 5.73 -0.71 6.98
CA THR A 71 4.91 -0.37 8.16
C THR A 71 3.52 -1.00 8.06
N HIS A 72 2.87 -0.92 6.91
CA HIS A 72 1.60 -1.60 6.64
C HIS A 72 1.65 -3.09 6.96
N ALA A 73 2.68 -3.78 6.46
CA ALA A 73 2.83 -5.21 6.68
C ALA A 73 3.13 -5.56 8.15
N LEU A 74 3.96 -4.76 8.83
CA LEU A 74 4.26 -4.96 10.25
C LEU A 74 3.04 -4.72 11.13
N GLU A 75 2.29 -3.65 10.88
CA GLU A 75 1.09 -3.34 11.65
C GLU A 75 -0.02 -4.35 11.42
N ALA A 76 -0.22 -4.80 10.17
CA ALA A 76 -1.17 -5.86 9.86
C ALA A 76 -0.84 -7.16 10.59
N TYR A 77 0.45 -7.54 10.63
CA TYR A 77 0.92 -8.73 11.32
C TYR A 77 0.76 -8.65 12.85
N ALA A 78 0.98 -7.45 13.42
CA ALA A 78 0.86 -7.20 14.86
C ALA A 78 -0.57 -6.83 15.31
N SER A 79 -1.52 -6.72 14.39
CA SER A 79 -2.89 -6.30 14.68
C SER A 79 -3.62 -7.33 15.53
N VAL A 80 -4.51 -6.85 16.40
CA VAL A 80 -5.43 -7.71 17.15
C VAL A 80 -6.46 -8.42 16.26
N MET A 81 -6.61 -7.98 15.01
CA MET A 81 -7.47 -8.59 14.00
C MET A 81 -6.69 -9.48 13.02
N ALA A 82 -5.37 -9.68 13.26
CA ALA A 82 -4.54 -10.55 12.46
C ALA A 82 -5.08 -12.00 12.45
N ASN A 83 -4.90 -12.66 11.33
CA ASN A 83 -5.31 -14.05 11.12
C ASN A 83 -4.36 -14.70 10.11
N GLU A 84 -4.47 -16.02 9.95
CA GLU A 84 -3.56 -16.79 9.11
C GLU A 84 -3.48 -16.31 7.67
N PHE A 85 -4.55 -15.70 7.14
CA PHE A 85 -4.58 -15.16 5.77
C PHE A 85 -3.83 -13.83 5.70
N SER A 86 -4.11 -12.89 6.61
CA SER A 86 -3.41 -11.60 6.66
C SER A 86 -1.93 -11.78 7.02
N ASP A 87 -1.61 -12.70 7.93
CA ASP A 87 -0.23 -13.01 8.35
C ASP A 87 0.60 -13.52 7.17
N GLY A 88 0.04 -14.44 6.37
CA GLY A 88 0.71 -14.94 5.17
C GLY A 88 1.05 -13.83 4.18
N GLN A 89 0.12 -12.89 3.97
CA GLN A 89 0.33 -11.74 3.09
C GLN A 89 1.37 -10.77 3.68
N ALA A 90 1.26 -10.44 4.96
CA ALA A 90 2.18 -9.53 5.65
C ALA A 90 3.62 -10.06 5.62
N LEU A 91 3.83 -11.33 5.95
CA LEU A 91 5.14 -11.96 5.91
C LEU A 91 5.73 -12.03 4.50
N GLN A 92 4.92 -12.31 3.48
CA GLN A 92 5.37 -12.30 2.10
C GLN A 92 5.77 -10.90 1.64
N ALA A 93 5.00 -9.87 2.00
CA ALA A 93 5.35 -8.48 1.71
C ALA A 93 6.67 -8.08 2.36
N LEU A 94 6.85 -8.37 3.65
CA LEU A 94 8.09 -8.10 4.39
C LEU A 94 9.31 -8.79 3.79
N LYS A 95 9.16 -10.05 3.38
CA LYS A 95 10.24 -10.80 2.69
C LYS A 95 10.66 -10.09 1.41
N LEU A 96 9.71 -9.74 0.54
CA LEU A 96 9.99 -9.09 -0.73
C LEU A 96 10.59 -7.69 -0.52
N LEU A 97 10.04 -6.90 0.41
CA LEU A 97 10.55 -5.56 0.71
C LEU A 97 11.98 -5.61 1.26
N LYS A 98 12.26 -6.52 2.20
CA LYS A 98 13.61 -6.72 2.74
C LYS A 98 14.63 -7.05 1.64
N GLU A 99 14.24 -7.90 0.70
CA GLU A 99 15.13 -8.38 -0.36
C GLU A 99 15.33 -7.34 -1.46
N TYR A 100 14.27 -6.67 -1.92
CA TYR A 100 14.30 -5.87 -3.14
C TYR A 100 14.25 -4.36 -2.93
N LEU A 101 13.75 -3.84 -1.79
CA LEU A 101 13.64 -2.40 -1.59
C LEU A 101 15.00 -1.68 -1.65
N PRO A 102 16.09 -2.19 -1.04
CA PRO A 102 17.40 -1.55 -1.18
C PRO A 102 17.87 -1.45 -2.64
N ALA A 103 17.73 -2.52 -3.42
CA ALA A 103 18.10 -2.52 -4.83
C ALA A 103 17.20 -1.58 -5.65
N SER A 104 15.88 -1.59 -5.41
CA SER A 104 14.94 -0.68 -6.05
C SER A 104 15.27 0.80 -5.78
N TYR A 105 15.72 1.12 -4.56
CA TYR A 105 16.15 2.47 -4.19
C TYR A 105 17.46 2.88 -4.85
N HIS A 106 18.49 2.02 -4.79
CA HIS A 106 19.83 2.38 -5.29
C HIS A 106 19.92 2.37 -6.81
N GLU A 107 19.32 1.37 -7.44
CA GLU A 107 19.46 1.11 -8.88
C GLU A 107 18.33 1.71 -9.72
N GLY A 108 17.15 1.87 -9.13
CA GLY A 108 15.99 2.50 -9.79
C GLY A 108 15.56 1.75 -11.06
N SER A 109 15.40 2.47 -12.16
CA SER A 109 14.98 1.90 -13.45
C SER A 109 16.00 0.94 -14.08
N LYS A 110 17.24 0.91 -13.57
CA LYS A 110 18.26 -0.05 -14.02
C LYS A 110 18.00 -1.47 -13.52
N ASN A 111 17.14 -1.62 -12.49
CA ASN A 111 16.75 -2.92 -11.96
C ASN A 111 15.22 -3.07 -12.00
N PRO A 112 14.66 -3.41 -13.17
CA PRO A 112 13.22 -3.56 -13.33
C PRO A 112 12.63 -4.68 -12.46
N VAL A 113 13.39 -5.73 -12.19
CA VAL A 113 12.95 -6.82 -11.33
C VAL A 113 12.72 -6.32 -9.90
N ALA A 114 13.67 -5.56 -9.33
CA ALA A 114 13.51 -5.01 -8.00
C ALA A 114 12.31 -4.04 -7.94
N ARG A 115 12.09 -3.22 -8.97
CA ARG A 115 10.91 -2.34 -9.09
C ARG A 115 9.61 -3.13 -9.06
N GLU A 116 9.51 -4.17 -9.88
CA GLU A 116 8.33 -5.03 -9.96
C GLU A 116 8.05 -5.72 -8.62
N ARG A 117 9.10 -6.27 -7.97
CA ARG A 117 8.95 -6.96 -6.68
C ARG A 117 8.49 -6.04 -5.56
N VAL A 118 9.05 -4.81 -5.50
CA VAL A 118 8.60 -3.80 -4.52
C VAL A 118 7.18 -3.34 -4.80
N HIS A 119 6.82 -3.15 -6.07
CA HIS A 119 5.47 -2.77 -6.46
C HIS A 119 4.44 -3.83 -6.06
N SER A 120 4.71 -5.09 -6.38
CA SER A 120 3.89 -6.23 -5.95
C SER A 120 3.82 -6.34 -4.42
N ALA A 121 4.94 -6.14 -3.72
CA ALA A 121 5.00 -6.21 -2.26
C ALA A 121 4.13 -5.14 -1.58
N ALA A 122 4.10 -3.92 -2.12
CA ALA A 122 3.24 -2.85 -1.62
C ALA A 122 1.74 -3.24 -1.72
N THR A 123 1.32 -3.80 -2.84
CA THR A 123 -0.05 -4.31 -3.02
C THR A 123 -0.35 -5.47 -2.07
N ILE A 124 0.59 -6.41 -1.87
CA ILE A 124 0.42 -7.53 -0.94
C ILE A 124 0.28 -7.01 0.50
N ALA A 125 1.08 -6.01 0.91
CA ALA A 125 0.93 -5.35 2.20
C ALA A 125 -0.45 -4.68 2.32
N GLY A 126 -0.93 -4.06 1.24
CA GLY A 126 -2.27 -3.50 1.13
C GLY A 126 -3.36 -4.53 1.41
N ILE A 127 -3.26 -5.72 0.82
CA ILE A 127 -4.20 -6.82 1.06
C ILE A 127 -4.16 -7.27 2.52
N ALA A 128 -2.98 -7.35 3.13
CA ALA A 128 -2.84 -7.73 4.53
C ALA A 128 -3.58 -6.75 5.44
N PHE A 129 -3.29 -5.46 5.35
CA PHE A 129 -3.91 -4.48 6.25
C PHE A 129 -5.38 -4.17 5.92
N ALA A 130 -5.82 -4.36 4.70
CA ALA A 130 -7.24 -4.27 4.36
C ALA A 130 -8.10 -5.29 5.15
N ASN A 131 -7.51 -6.40 5.58
CA ASN A 131 -8.16 -7.47 6.32
C ASN A 131 -7.83 -7.49 7.82
N ALA A 132 -6.67 -6.96 8.23
CA ALA A 132 -6.22 -6.93 9.63
C ALA A 132 -6.26 -5.54 10.25
N PHE A 133 -6.50 -4.50 9.46
CA PHE A 133 -6.40 -3.09 9.84
C PHE A 133 -4.98 -2.65 10.22
N LEU A 134 -4.85 -1.36 10.55
CA LEU A 134 -3.59 -0.72 10.92
C LEU A 134 -3.56 -0.40 12.41
N GLY A 135 -2.39 -0.10 12.93
CA GLY A 135 -2.14 0.16 14.33
C GLY A 135 -1.73 1.62 14.62
N VAL A 136 -0.87 1.76 15.61
CA VAL A 136 -0.52 3.05 16.22
C VAL A 136 0.32 3.93 15.31
N CYS A 137 1.19 3.38 14.45
CA CYS A 137 2.07 4.20 13.60
C CYS A 137 1.25 5.03 12.62
N HIS A 138 0.27 4.42 11.96
CA HIS A 138 -0.61 5.13 11.04
C HIS A 138 -1.57 6.09 11.75
N SER A 139 -2.03 5.75 12.96
CA SER A 139 -2.87 6.63 13.78
C SER A 139 -2.14 7.90 14.24
N ARG A 140 -0.80 7.84 14.41
CA ARG A 140 0.01 8.99 14.83
C ARG A 140 0.55 9.83 13.69
N SER A 141 0.71 9.25 12.50
CA SER A 141 1.23 9.98 11.33
C SER A 141 0.21 10.95 10.73
N GLU A 142 -1.03 10.91 11.18
CA GLU A 142 -2.10 11.82 10.78
C GLU A 142 -2.13 13.14 11.61
N GLU A 143 -1.33 13.24 12.69
CA GLU A 143 -1.11 14.45 13.48
C GLU A 143 0.06 15.29 12.90
#